data_e6c79cdeaaf58143c551ee2244003ea8
#
_entry.id   e6c79cdeaaf58143c551ee2244003ea8
#
_cell.length_a   1.000
_cell.length_b   1.000
_cell.length_c   1.000
_cell.angle_alpha   90.00
_cell.angle_beta   90.00
_cell.angle_gamma   90.00
#
_symmetry.space_group_name_H-M   'P 1'
#
loop_
_entity.id
_entity.type
_entity.pdbx_description
1 polymer ?
#
loop_
_entity_poly.entity_id
_entity_poly.type
_entity_poly.pdbx_seq_one_letter_code
_entity_poly.pdbx_strand_id
1 'polypeptide(L)'
;MTSELPVLTYDVTATTVVLGALATRDWRPMHHDHDFAVHRNGIRDIFMNTPNQAAWFERYLTDWTGPKGRLARMRFRMKGSVFPGDTMVLSGVVSTVETDDTGCGWAEVDLALRVGDQTCTECSARIAIPVAADDNPWERRAERWRP
;
A
#
# COMPACT_ATOMS: atom_id res chain seq x y z
N MET A 1 -7.61 -19.35 -9.69
CA MET A 1 -7.22 -19.86 -8.37
C MET A 1 -6.72 -18.66 -7.59
N THR A 2 -7.44 -18.25 -6.54
CA THR A 2 -7.03 -17.15 -5.66
C THR A 2 -5.84 -17.60 -4.81
N SER A 3 -4.81 -16.79 -4.72
CA SER A 3 -3.61 -17.08 -3.93
C SER A 3 -3.42 -16.00 -2.87
N GLU A 4 -3.33 -16.41 -1.60
CA GLU A 4 -3.04 -15.51 -0.49
C GLU A 4 -1.55 -15.12 -0.50
N LEU A 5 -1.27 -13.86 -0.21
CA LEU A 5 0.07 -13.34 -0.05
C LEU A 5 0.53 -13.46 1.42
N PRO A 6 1.84 -13.58 1.66
CA PRO A 6 2.38 -13.54 3.02
C PRO A 6 1.95 -12.28 3.76
N VAL A 7 1.53 -12.43 5.00
CA VAL A 7 1.13 -11.30 5.85
C VAL A 7 2.35 -10.48 6.27
N LEU A 8 2.24 -9.15 6.22
CA LEU A 8 3.22 -8.22 6.78
C LEU A 8 2.64 -7.56 8.03
N THR A 9 3.33 -7.72 9.16
CA THR A 9 2.96 -7.11 10.44
C THR A 9 3.97 -6.03 10.82
N TYR A 10 3.50 -4.88 11.28
CA TYR A 10 4.37 -3.77 11.68
C TYR A 10 3.80 -3.01 12.88
N ASP A 11 4.65 -2.79 13.90
CA ASP A 11 4.30 -1.98 15.06
C ASP A 11 4.50 -0.50 14.74
N VAL A 12 3.42 0.25 14.71
CA VAL A 12 3.39 1.67 14.35
C VAL A 12 3.87 2.51 15.53
N THR A 13 4.84 3.37 15.28
CA THR A 13 5.36 4.33 16.24
C THR A 13 5.02 5.76 15.84
N ALA A 14 5.17 6.72 16.77
CA ALA A 14 5.06 8.14 16.44
C ALA A 14 6.06 8.53 15.32
N THR A 15 7.26 7.95 15.34
CA THR A 15 8.26 8.16 14.29
C THR A 15 7.75 7.71 12.91
N THR A 16 7.10 6.54 12.83
CA THR A 16 6.48 6.04 11.59
C THR A 16 5.49 7.04 11.02
N VAL A 17 4.62 7.58 11.87
CA VAL A 17 3.57 8.53 11.49
C VAL A 17 4.17 9.88 11.05
N VAL A 18 5.05 10.45 11.86
CA VAL A 18 5.66 11.77 11.61
C VAL A 18 6.57 11.75 10.38
N LEU A 19 7.47 10.77 10.29
CA LEU A 19 8.39 10.67 9.14
C LEU A 19 7.64 10.39 7.84
N GLY A 20 6.58 9.61 7.86
CA GLY A 20 5.74 9.36 6.70
C GLY A 20 5.03 10.63 6.20
N ALA A 21 4.53 11.47 7.12
CA ALA A 21 3.98 12.77 6.77
C ALA A 21 5.03 13.70 6.17
N LEU A 22 6.22 13.80 6.79
CA LEU A 22 7.31 14.63 6.29
C LEU A 22 7.81 14.17 4.92
N ALA A 23 8.01 12.87 4.72
CA ALA A 23 8.47 12.29 3.46
C ALA A 23 7.50 12.55 2.30
N THR A 24 6.22 12.67 2.60
CA THR A 24 5.15 12.95 1.62
C THR A 24 4.76 14.42 1.54
N ARG A 25 5.52 15.30 2.20
CA ARG A 25 5.29 16.75 2.27
C ARG A 25 3.88 17.11 2.75
N ASP A 26 3.37 16.35 3.67
CA ASP A 26 2.09 16.62 4.32
C ASP A 26 2.34 17.33 5.67
N TRP A 27 2.21 18.65 5.63
CA TRP A 27 2.50 19.51 6.78
C TRP A 27 1.31 19.72 7.70
N ARG A 28 0.21 19.01 7.47
CA ARG A 28 -0.98 19.15 8.32
C ARG A 28 -0.69 18.67 9.74
N PRO A 29 -1.00 19.50 10.76
CA PRO A 29 -0.56 19.25 12.13
C PRO A 29 -1.15 17.97 12.74
N MET A 30 -2.28 17.48 12.26
CA MET A 30 -2.88 16.23 12.74
C MET A 30 -1.97 15.00 12.56
N HIS A 31 -0.93 15.09 11.74
CA HIS A 31 0.00 13.98 11.48
C HIS A 31 1.33 14.11 12.26
N HIS A 32 1.55 15.21 12.98
CA HIS A 32 2.81 15.43 13.73
C HIS A 32 2.66 16.18 15.06
N ASP A 33 1.52 16.81 15.31
CA ASP A 33 1.26 17.57 16.54
C ASP A 33 0.14 16.87 17.33
N HIS A 34 0.54 16.23 18.44
CA HIS A 34 -0.37 15.49 19.31
C HIS A 34 -1.44 16.41 19.93
N ASP A 35 -1.07 17.59 20.41
CA ASP A 35 -2.02 18.53 21.04
C ASP A 35 -3.06 19.00 20.02
N PHE A 36 -2.64 19.28 18.81
CA PHE A 36 -3.56 19.62 17.73
C PHE A 36 -4.52 18.47 17.41
N ALA A 37 -3.99 17.24 17.26
CA ALA A 37 -4.78 16.06 16.96
C ALA A 37 -5.85 15.82 18.02
N VAL A 38 -5.51 15.91 19.30
CA VAL A 38 -6.42 15.63 20.41
C VAL A 38 -7.38 16.80 20.64
N HIS A 39 -6.88 18.03 20.78
CA HIS A 39 -7.68 19.16 21.26
C HIS A 39 -8.37 19.96 20.15
N ARG A 40 -7.81 19.94 18.94
CA ARG A 40 -8.39 20.65 17.79
C ARG A 40 -9.14 19.73 16.86
N ASN A 41 -8.60 18.54 16.61
CA ASN A 41 -9.16 17.57 15.66
C ASN A 41 -10.06 16.52 16.34
N GLY A 42 -10.03 16.41 17.65
CA GLY A 42 -10.92 15.53 18.43
C GLY A 42 -10.64 14.03 18.24
N ILE A 43 -9.41 13.66 17.89
CA ILE A 43 -8.98 12.27 17.74
C ILE A 43 -7.98 11.89 18.83
N ARG A 44 -7.76 10.57 19.02
CA ARG A 44 -6.97 10.10 20.17
C ARG A 44 -5.47 10.39 20.10
N ASP A 45 -4.93 10.60 18.90
CA ASP A 45 -3.50 10.82 18.68
C ASP A 45 -3.25 11.30 17.26
N ILE A 46 -2.00 11.63 16.93
CA ILE A 46 -1.56 11.78 15.54
C ILE A 46 -1.80 10.49 14.77
N PHE A 47 -2.07 10.56 13.49
CA PHE A 47 -2.37 9.38 12.68
C PHE A 47 -1.64 9.40 11.33
N MET A 48 -1.44 8.19 10.81
CA MET A 48 -0.80 7.95 9.53
C MET A 48 -1.61 8.60 8.40
N ASN A 49 -0.95 9.43 7.58
CA ASN A 49 -1.58 10.04 6.43
C ASN A 49 -1.79 9.05 5.28
N THR A 50 -2.64 9.41 4.34
CA THR A 50 -2.99 8.59 3.18
C THR A 50 -1.77 8.20 2.32
N PRO A 51 -0.85 9.12 1.96
CA PRO A 51 0.34 8.76 1.18
C PRO A 51 1.27 7.78 1.89
N ASN A 52 1.36 7.84 3.22
CA ASN A 52 2.14 6.88 3.99
C ASN A 52 1.53 5.47 3.89
N GLN A 53 0.20 5.35 4.01
CA GLN A 53 -0.48 4.07 3.80
C GLN A 53 -0.28 3.55 2.37
N ALA A 54 -0.34 4.41 1.36
CA ALA A 54 -0.07 4.05 -0.03
C ALA A 54 1.34 3.47 -0.20
N ALA A 55 2.34 4.09 0.43
CA ALA A 55 3.72 3.60 0.41
C ALA A 55 3.87 2.22 1.08
N TRP A 56 3.11 1.94 2.15
CA TRP A 56 3.08 0.62 2.78
C TRP A 56 2.46 -0.45 1.88
N PHE A 57 1.40 -0.15 1.16
CA PHE A 57 0.84 -1.08 0.16
C PHE A 57 1.80 -1.31 -1.00
N GLU A 58 2.47 -0.27 -1.49
CA GLU A 58 3.48 -0.40 -2.54
C GLU A 58 4.66 -1.28 -2.08
N ARG A 59 5.18 -1.04 -0.88
CA ARG A 59 6.22 -1.88 -0.28
C ARG A 59 5.77 -3.34 -0.18
N TYR A 60 4.57 -3.58 0.32
CA TYR A 60 4.01 -4.93 0.46
C TYR A 60 3.94 -5.68 -0.88
N LEU A 61 3.48 -4.99 -1.92
CA LEU A 61 3.40 -5.55 -3.28
C LEU A 61 4.78 -5.81 -3.88
N THR A 62 5.72 -4.87 -3.71
CA THR A 62 7.07 -5.00 -4.28
C THR A 62 7.93 -6.02 -3.52
N ASP A 63 7.73 -6.18 -2.22
CA ASP A 63 8.33 -7.27 -1.44
C ASP A 63 7.88 -8.65 -1.97
N TRP A 64 6.61 -8.76 -2.34
CA TRP A 64 6.07 -9.99 -2.95
C TRP A 64 6.58 -10.24 -4.36
N THR A 65 6.50 -9.26 -5.25
CA THR A 65 6.87 -9.44 -6.67
C THR A 65 8.38 -9.38 -6.93
N GLY A 66 9.14 -8.80 -6.00
CA GLY A 66 10.55 -8.46 -6.20
C GLY A 66 10.76 -7.25 -7.12
N PRO A 67 12.02 -6.97 -7.50
CA PRO A 67 12.41 -5.72 -8.15
C PRO A 67 11.89 -5.55 -9.58
N LYS A 68 11.44 -6.62 -10.21
CA LYS A 68 10.87 -6.57 -11.57
C LYS A 68 9.36 -6.25 -11.57
N GLY A 69 8.69 -6.38 -10.43
CA GLY A 69 7.30 -5.95 -10.30
C GLY A 69 7.15 -4.45 -10.52
N ARG A 70 6.19 -4.05 -11.36
CA ARG A 70 5.93 -2.65 -11.64
C ARG A 70 4.48 -2.31 -11.37
N LEU A 71 4.26 -1.55 -10.28
CA LEU A 71 2.92 -1.08 -9.91
C LEU A 71 2.38 -0.17 -11.02
N ALA A 72 1.20 -0.48 -11.50
CA ALA A 72 0.52 0.25 -12.56
C ALA A 72 -0.59 1.13 -12.02
N ARG A 73 -1.40 0.57 -11.14
CA ARG A 73 -2.57 1.23 -10.59
C ARG A 73 -2.81 0.77 -9.16
N MET A 74 -3.22 1.70 -8.31
CA MET A 74 -3.64 1.40 -6.96
C MET A 74 -4.83 2.27 -6.60
N ARG A 75 -5.86 1.66 -6.03
CA ARG A 75 -7.04 2.32 -5.50
C ARG A 75 -7.25 1.90 -4.07
N PHE A 76 -7.44 2.84 -3.17
CA PHE A 76 -7.71 2.49 -1.78
C PHE A 76 -8.83 3.34 -1.19
N ARG A 77 -9.53 2.73 -0.25
CA ARG A 77 -10.61 3.32 0.52
C ARG A 77 -10.28 3.24 2.00
N MET A 78 -10.02 4.39 2.59
CA MET A 78 -9.80 4.52 4.03
C MET A 78 -11.13 4.48 4.78
N LYS A 79 -11.19 3.66 5.82
CA LYS A 79 -12.34 3.49 6.71
C LYS A 79 -12.01 3.81 8.16
N GLY A 80 -10.73 3.81 8.50
CA GLY A 80 -10.23 4.09 9.83
C GLY A 80 -8.80 4.58 9.81
N SER A 81 -8.38 5.19 10.90
CA SER A 81 -7.04 5.74 11.07
C SER A 81 -6.11 4.72 11.73
N VAL A 82 -4.82 4.85 11.46
CA VAL A 82 -3.75 4.07 12.08
C VAL A 82 -2.93 5.01 12.96
N PHE A 83 -2.75 4.64 14.22
CA PHE A 83 -2.14 5.47 15.25
C PHE A 83 -0.83 4.88 15.78
N PRO A 84 0.03 5.71 16.40
CA PRO A 84 1.13 5.19 17.21
C PRO A 84 0.62 4.21 18.28
N GLY A 85 1.32 3.09 18.45
CA GLY A 85 0.92 2.01 19.35
C GLY A 85 0.05 0.93 18.72
N ASP A 86 -0.47 1.16 17.53
CA ASP A 86 -1.19 0.13 16.78
C ASP A 86 -0.19 -0.86 16.16
N THR A 87 -0.59 -2.12 16.09
CA THR A 87 0.05 -3.13 15.25
C THR A 87 -0.77 -3.25 13.97
N MET A 88 -0.24 -2.76 12.87
CA MET A 88 -0.91 -2.88 11.57
C MET A 88 -0.52 -4.18 10.88
N VAL A 89 -1.50 -4.78 10.21
CA VAL A 89 -1.35 -6.02 9.46
C VAL A 89 -1.79 -5.77 8.02
N LEU A 90 -0.85 -5.97 7.08
CA LEU A 90 -1.17 -5.95 5.66
C LEU A 90 -1.32 -7.38 5.17
N SER A 91 -2.39 -7.60 4.42
CA SER A 91 -2.71 -8.89 3.79
C SER A 91 -3.16 -8.66 2.35
N GLY A 92 -3.04 -9.68 1.52
CA GLY A 92 -3.44 -9.59 0.12
C GLY A 92 -3.85 -10.93 -0.46
N VAL A 93 -4.70 -10.84 -1.47
CA VAL A 93 -5.15 -11.99 -2.26
C VAL A 93 -5.02 -11.65 -3.74
N VAL A 94 -4.29 -12.46 -4.48
CA VAL A 94 -4.25 -12.38 -5.94
C VAL A 94 -5.57 -12.90 -6.50
N SER A 95 -6.36 -12.02 -7.08
CA SER A 95 -7.66 -12.37 -7.65
C SER A 95 -7.56 -12.85 -9.10
N THR A 96 -6.65 -12.27 -9.87
CA THR A 96 -6.46 -12.59 -11.30
C THR A 96 -4.99 -12.50 -11.68
N VAL A 97 -4.53 -13.42 -12.52
CA VAL A 97 -3.26 -13.35 -13.23
C VAL A 97 -3.53 -13.58 -14.71
N GLU A 98 -3.07 -12.67 -15.54
CA GLU A 98 -3.28 -12.71 -16.98
C GLU A 98 -2.06 -12.21 -17.75
N THR A 99 -1.96 -12.55 -19.02
CA THR A 99 -1.01 -11.95 -19.95
C THR A 99 -1.81 -11.24 -21.03
N ASP A 100 -1.53 -9.97 -21.26
CA ASP A 100 -2.22 -9.19 -22.28
C ASP A 100 -1.70 -9.46 -23.70
N ASP A 101 -2.33 -8.85 -24.69
CA ASP A 101 -1.98 -9.01 -26.11
C ASP A 101 -0.61 -8.43 -26.49
N THR A 102 0.02 -7.65 -25.59
CA THR A 102 1.40 -7.16 -25.75
C THR A 102 2.43 -8.09 -25.13
N GLY A 103 1.98 -9.17 -24.48
CA GLY A 103 2.83 -10.11 -23.74
C GLY A 103 3.21 -9.62 -22.33
N CYS A 104 2.53 -8.60 -21.78
CA CYS A 104 2.75 -8.15 -20.41
C CYS A 104 1.94 -9.02 -19.43
N GLY A 105 2.62 -9.56 -18.42
CA GLY A 105 1.98 -10.23 -17.29
C GLY A 105 1.39 -9.25 -16.30
N TRP A 106 0.17 -9.49 -15.86
CA TRP A 106 -0.55 -8.67 -14.91
C TRP A 106 -1.10 -9.50 -13.76
N ALA A 107 -1.01 -8.97 -12.56
CA ALA A 107 -1.73 -9.49 -11.40
C ALA A 107 -2.67 -8.41 -10.85
N GLU A 108 -3.94 -8.78 -10.62
CA GLU A 108 -4.88 -7.99 -9.82
C GLU A 108 -4.84 -8.52 -8.39
N VAL A 109 -4.67 -7.62 -7.44
CA VAL A 109 -4.49 -7.97 -6.02
C VAL A 109 -5.44 -7.15 -5.16
N ASP A 110 -6.22 -7.84 -4.35
CA ASP A 110 -7.04 -7.23 -3.31
C ASP A 110 -6.26 -7.21 -2.00
N LEU A 111 -6.15 -6.04 -1.39
CA LEU A 111 -5.30 -5.77 -0.24
C LEU A 111 -6.12 -5.19 0.91
N ALA A 112 -5.70 -5.47 2.13
CA ALA A 112 -6.26 -4.86 3.32
C ALA A 112 -5.16 -4.47 4.32
N LEU A 113 -5.36 -3.32 4.97
CA LEU A 113 -4.64 -2.90 6.17
C LEU A 113 -5.59 -2.99 7.35
N ARG A 114 -5.22 -3.76 8.36
CA ARG A 114 -6.02 -4.01 9.56
C ARG A 114 -5.27 -3.63 10.82
N VAL A 115 -6.02 -3.22 11.82
CA VAL A 115 -5.56 -3.07 13.21
C VAL A 115 -6.54 -3.82 14.09
N GLY A 116 -6.10 -4.90 14.75
CA GLY A 116 -6.98 -5.81 15.46
C GLY A 116 -8.07 -6.36 14.52
N ASP A 117 -9.32 -6.27 14.92
CA ASP A 117 -10.47 -6.73 14.13
C ASP A 117 -10.95 -5.69 13.11
N GLN A 118 -10.41 -4.47 13.14
CA GLN A 118 -10.84 -3.40 12.26
C GLN A 118 -10.05 -3.41 10.95
N THR A 119 -10.76 -3.39 9.81
CA THR A 119 -10.17 -3.05 8.52
C THR A 119 -10.11 -1.53 8.39
N CYS A 120 -8.90 -0.98 8.50
CA CYS A 120 -8.67 0.46 8.40
C CYS A 120 -8.68 0.93 6.96
N THR A 121 -8.17 0.12 6.02
CA THR A 121 -8.10 0.49 4.60
C THR A 121 -8.22 -0.75 3.74
N GLU A 122 -9.04 -0.65 2.70
CA GLU A 122 -9.10 -1.61 1.59
C GLU A 122 -8.38 -1.01 0.39
N CYS A 123 -7.67 -1.87 -0.35
CA CYS A 123 -6.93 -1.46 -1.53
C CYS A 123 -7.08 -2.51 -2.63
N SER A 124 -7.20 -2.06 -3.87
CA SER A 124 -7.04 -2.91 -5.06
C SER A 124 -5.87 -2.40 -5.88
N ALA A 125 -5.04 -3.30 -6.36
CA ALA A 125 -3.86 -2.96 -7.12
C ALA A 125 -3.75 -3.80 -8.40
N ARG A 126 -3.25 -3.16 -9.47
CA ARG A 126 -2.80 -3.83 -10.68
C ARG A 126 -1.30 -3.69 -10.78
N ILE A 127 -0.61 -4.80 -10.84
CA ILE A 127 0.85 -4.83 -10.89
C ILE A 127 1.32 -5.69 -12.06
N ALA A 128 2.26 -5.16 -12.85
CA ALA A 128 2.91 -5.93 -13.89
C ALA A 128 3.96 -6.85 -13.28
N ILE A 129 3.94 -8.11 -13.71
CA ILE A 129 4.85 -9.17 -13.26
C ILE A 129 5.58 -9.80 -14.44
N PRO A 130 6.83 -10.27 -14.28
CA PRO A 130 7.52 -11.00 -15.34
C PRO A 130 6.76 -12.26 -15.75
N VAL A 131 6.65 -12.51 -17.05
CA VAL A 131 6.10 -13.76 -17.60
C VAL A 131 7.18 -14.83 -17.81
N ALA A 132 8.47 -14.43 -17.82
CA ALA A 132 9.63 -15.29 -17.96
C ALA A 132 10.83 -14.69 -17.20
N ALA A 133 11.89 -15.45 -17.01
CA ALA A 133 13.05 -15.04 -16.23
C ALA A 133 13.78 -13.79 -16.80
N ASP A 134 13.77 -13.66 -18.12
CA ASP A 134 14.37 -12.55 -18.86
C ASP A 134 13.39 -11.38 -19.11
N ASP A 135 12.10 -11.54 -18.80
CA ASP A 135 11.13 -10.44 -18.92
C ASP A 135 11.33 -9.40 -17.81
N ASN A 136 11.21 -8.13 -18.22
CA ASN A 136 11.29 -7.00 -17.30
C ASN A 136 10.20 -5.97 -17.59
N PRO A 137 9.12 -5.93 -16.80
CA PRO A 137 8.04 -4.96 -16.96
C PRO A 137 8.48 -3.49 -16.98
N TRP A 138 9.63 -3.15 -16.37
CA TRP A 138 10.18 -1.79 -16.37
C TRP A 138 10.74 -1.33 -17.73
N GLU A 139 11.01 -2.26 -18.63
CA GLU A 139 11.47 -1.95 -20.00
C GLU A 139 10.35 -1.66 -20.98
N ARG A 140 9.10 -1.93 -20.57
CA ARG A 140 7.93 -1.70 -21.42
C ARG A 140 7.62 -0.22 -21.53
N ARG A 141 7.34 0.25 -22.76
CA ARG A 141 7.07 1.64 -23.09
C ARG A 141 5.93 1.75 -24.09
N ALA A 142 5.28 2.92 -24.12
CA ALA A 142 4.26 3.27 -25.10
C ALA A 142 3.21 2.17 -25.26
N GLU A 143 2.99 1.67 -26.47
CA GLU A 143 1.97 0.67 -26.80
C GLU A 143 2.16 -0.68 -26.08
N ARG A 144 3.37 -0.96 -25.57
CA ARG A 144 3.69 -2.18 -24.80
C ARG A 144 3.45 -2.02 -23.29
N TRP A 145 3.01 -0.87 -22.84
CA TRP A 145 2.65 -0.58 -21.45
C TRP A 145 1.20 -0.08 -21.38
N ARG A 146 0.27 -0.94 -20.96
CA ARG A 146 -1.18 -0.65 -20.89
C ARG A 146 -1.72 -0.92 -19.49
N PRO A 147 -1.44 -0.02 -18.49
CA PRO A 147 -1.82 -0.19 -17.08
C PRO A 147 -3.34 -0.16 -16.83
#